data_4515ee24fc8b54453d93caf4c6fe306e
#
_entry.id   4515ee24fc8b54453d93caf4c6fe306e
#
_cell.length_a   1.000
_cell.length_b   1.000
_cell.length_c   1.000
_cell.angle_alpha   90.00
_cell.angle_beta   90.00
_cell.angle_gamma   90.00
#
_symmetry.space_group_name_H-M   'P 1'
#
loop_
_entity.id
_entity.type
_entity.pdbx_description
1 polymer ?
#
loop_
_entity_poly.entity_id
_entity_poly.type
_entity_poly.pdbx_seq_one_letter_code
_entity_poly.pdbx_strand_id
1 'polypeptide(L)'
;PQKFWDEELANYPTDKKIEITKELEKLTLAADARVRAEQSNYEDGWAETAVSTTTGIRESGRGNSCYVSVATLADDGDEAQTGFGFSVGDSPKEFDLNKAAREAADRATRLLGAATRLLGATKPASKSVTIVLDPYVTSQFVSILSSALNGENLAKGRSLFRDRLNEQVADPRFTLVDDPTNPLAYTATDIDGEGLAARRNILIENGVLKKFVHSSYSARRMNTKSTGNATRGGFMGGPGVGCLAMQVQPGNKTQAELISAIDDGVLIQDVSGMHSGVNTISGDFSTGASGIVIKNGTLGAPIREFTIASTLQKMLLNIVDLGNDIDWLPMRAVGLSLVISDVMMSGS
;
A
#
# COMPACT_ATOMS: atom_id res chain seq x y z
N PRO A 1 15.99 22.30 -2.68
CA PRO A 1 16.07 20.98 -2.10
C PRO A 1 15.06 20.87 -0.97
N GLN A 2 14.22 19.85 -1.01
CA GLN A 2 13.31 19.56 0.09
C GLN A 2 14.13 19.04 1.26
N LYS A 3 13.75 19.40 2.49
CA LYS A 3 14.39 18.84 3.68
C LYS A 3 13.72 17.52 4.01
N PHE A 4 14.41 16.42 3.77
CA PHE A 4 14.03 15.09 4.25
C PHE A 4 14.77 14.73 5.56
N TRP A 5 15.27 15.73 6.28
CA TRP A 5 15.98 15.55 7.53
C TRP A 5 15.41 16.49 8.60
N ASP A 6 14.92 15.89 9.67
CA ASP A 6 14.55 16.58 10.89
C ASP A 6 15.60 16.34 11.98
N GLU A 7 16.23 17.41 12.46
CA GLU A 7 17.25 17.37 13.52
C GLU A 7 16.64 17.00 14.87
N GLU A 8 15.37 17.35 15.13
CA GLU A 8 14.68 16.97 16.35
C GLU A 8 14.43 15.46 16.38
N LEU A 9 13.99 14.87 15.26
CA LEU A 9 13.81 13.42 15.13
C LEU A 9 15.12 12.67 15.30
N ALA A 10 16.21 13.16 14.68
CA ALA A 10 17.54 12.54 14.79
C ALA A 10 18.05 12.43 16.24
N ASN A 11 17.60 13.33 17.11
CA ASN A 11 17.99 13.40 18.52
C ASN A 11 16.83 13.10 19.47
N TYR A 12 15.74 12.49 18.97
CA TYR A 12 14.54 12.28 19.78
C TYR A 12 14.80 11.33 20.95
N PRO A 13 14.46 11.73 22.20
CA PRO A 13 14.83 10.96 23.39
C PRO A 13 14.13 9.61 23.47
N THR A 14 14.83 8.57 23.87
CA THR A 14 14.27 7.20 23.98
C THR A 14 13.12 7.10 24.98
N ASP A 15 13.17 7.83 26.09
CA ASP A 15 12.09 7.88 27.07
C ASP A 15 10.78 8.43 26.45
N LYS A 16 10.89 9.41 25.57
CA LYS A 16 9.75 9.95 24.82
C LYS A 16 9.18 8.96 23.81
N LYS A 17 10.03 8.16 23.16
CA LYS A 17 9.58 7.06 22.28
C LYS A 17 8.77 6.01 23.05
N ILE A 18 9.23 5.68 24.27
CA ILE A 18 8.52 4.78 25.19
C ILE A 18 7.19 5.38 25.66
N GLU A 19 7.14 6.69 25.95
CA GLU A 19 5.88 7.35 26.31
C GLU A 19 4.83 7.27 25.20
N ILE A 20 5.25 7.50 23.94
CA ILE A 20 4.37 7.40 22.76
C ILE A 20 3.80 5.99 22.61
N THR A 21 4.64 4.95 22.68
CA THR A 21 4.16 3.56 22.57
C THR A 21 3.22 3.16 23.69
N LYS A 22 3.47 3.61 24.93
CA LYS A 22 2.57 3.38 26.06
C LYS A 22 1.22 4.09 25.88
N GLU A 23 1.24 5.32 25.35
CA GLU A 23 -0.02 6.03 25.09
C GLU A 23 -0.80 5.36 23.94
N LEU A 24 -0.11 4.90 22.88
CA LEU A 24 -0.73 4.14 21.81
C LEU A 24 -1.39 2.86 22.34
N GLU A 25 -0.69 2.08 23.16
CA GLU A 25 -1.25 0.89 23.81
C GLU A 25 -2.48 1.22 24.65
N LYS A 26 -2.39 2.24 25.50
CA LYS A 26 -3.51 2.69 26.35
C LYS A 26 -4.74 3.10 25.52
N LEU A 27 -4.54 3.86 24.43
CA LEU A 27 -5.63 4.25 23.52
C LEU A 27 -6.24 3.02 22.83
N THR A 28 -5.43 2.06 22.46
CA THR A 28 -5.85 0.81 21.83
C THR A 28 -6.73 -0.02 22.78
N LEU A 29 -6.29 -0.20 24.02
CA LEU A 29 -7.06 -0.90 25.04
C LEU A 29 -8.36 -0.18 25.43
N ALA A 30 -8.41 1.14 25.30
CA ALA A 30 -9.61 1.94 25.56
C ALA A 30 -10.61 1.92 24.39
N ALA A 31 -10.19 1.52 23.19
CA ALA A 31 -11.05 1.54 22.01
C ALA A 31 -12.13 0.44 22.03
N ASP A 32 -11.81 -0.77 22.52
CA ASP A 32 -12.78 -1.86 22.69
C ASP A 32 -12.31 -2.80 23.82
N ALA A 33 -13.21 -3.16 24.72
CA ALA A 33 -12.90 -4.00 25.89
C ALA A 33 -12.47 -5.44 25.55
N ARG A 34 -12.74 -5.91 24.34
CA ARG A 34 -12.35 -7.24 23.85
C ARG A 34 -10.92 -7.27 23.28
N VAL A 35 -10.33 -6.09 23.11
CA VAL A 35 -9.02 -5.94 22.46
C VAL A 35 -7.89 -6.02 23.48
N ARG A 36 -6.85 -6.75 23.13
CA ARG A 36 -5.54 -6.73 23.78
C ARG A 36 -4.50 -6.21 22.78
N ALA A 37 -3.59 -5.35 23.23
CA ALA A 37 -2.43 -4.99 22.45
C ALA A 37 -1.40 -6.12 22.56
N GLU A 38 -1.05 -6.74 21.44
CA GLU A 38 0.02 -7.74 21.40
C GLU A 38 1.39 -7.09 21.27
N GLN A 39 1.45 -6.02 20.49
CA GLN A 39 2.70 -5.32 20.25
C GLN A 39 2.41 -3.86 19.89
N SER A 40 3.07 -2.94 20.57
CA SER A 40 3.08 -1.51 20.21
C SER A 40 4.52 -1.11 19.92
N ASN A 41 4.76 -0.56 18.74
CA ASN A 41 6.08 -0.19 18.27
C ASN A 41 6.16 1.29 17.95
N TYR A 42 7.32 1.86 18.24
CA TYR A 42 7.82 3.08 17.67
C TYR A 42 9.06 2.74 16.85
N GLU A 43 9.09 3.13 15.61
CA GLU A 43 10.24 2.96 14.74
C GLU A 43 10.66 4.31 14.16
N ASP A 44 11.94 4.60 14.22
CA ASP A 44 12.57 5.67 13.47
C ASP A 44 13.85 5.17 12.82
N GLY A 45 14.20 5.80 11.74
CA GLY A 45 15.39 5.49 11.00
C GLY A 45 15.98 6.73 10.34
N TRP A 46 17.27 6.68 10.11
CA TRP A 46 17.95 7.69 9.31
C TRP A 46 18.92 7.03 8.35
N ALA A 47 19.17 7.69 7.24
CA ALA A 47 20.17 7.28 6.27
C ALA A 47 20.92 8.49 5.74
N GLU A 48 22.21 8.33 5.60
CA GLU A 48 23.07 9.23 4.82
C GLU A 48 23.66 8.44 3.66
N THR A 49 23.59 8.99 2.48
CA THR A 49 24.12 8.38 1.27
C THR A 49 25.01 9.36 0.53
N ALA A 50 26.11 8.84 -0.04
CA ALA A 50 26.93 9.59 -0.97
C ALA A 50 27.20 8.74 -2.21
N VAL A 51 27.07 9.36 -3.39
CA VAL A 51 27.33 8.72 -4.67
C VAL A 51 28.39 9.51 -5.41
N SER A 52 29.49 8.85 -5.76
CA SER A 52 30.52 9.41 -6.64
C SER A 52 30.79 8.46 -7.79
N THR A 53 30.79 8.98 -9.01
CA THR A 53 30.98 8.18 -10.21
C THR A 53 32.11 8.73 -11.09
N THR A 54 32.70 7.89 -11.92
CA THR A 54 33.70 8.29 -12.93
C THR A 54 33.12 9.21 -14.00
N THR A 55 31.78 9.27 -14.12
CA THR A 55 31.07 10.16 -15.06
C THR A 55 30.79 11.56 -14.47
N GLY A 56 31.29 11.83 -13.25
CA GLY A 56 31.25 13.16 -12.65
C GLY A 56 30.07 13.41 -11.67
N ILE A 57 29.22 12.43 -11.41
CA ILE A 57 28.20 12.56 -10.36
C ILE A 57 28.90 12.58 -9.00
N ARG A 58 28.57 13.58 -8.19
CA ARG A 58 29.02 13.73 -6.79
C ARG A 58 27.86 14.31 -6.01
N GLU A 59 27.06 13.44 -5.45
CA GLU A 59 25.85 13.80 -4.71
C GLU A 59 25.85 13.13 -3.34
N SER A 60 25.25 13.78 -2.39
CA SER A 60 24.94 13.20 -1.08
C SER A 60 23.58 13.66 -0.62
N GLY A 61 22.90 12.80 0.09
CA GLY A 61 21.61 13.08 0.69
C GLY A 61 21.51 12.45 2.07
N ARG A 62 20.68 13.02 2.91
CA ARG A 62 20.30 12.45 4.19
C ARG A 62 18.79 12.58 4.39
N GLY A 63 18.20 11.58 5.02
CA GLY A 63 16.80 11.59 5.37
C GLY A 63 16.56 10.81 6.65
N ASN A 64 15.51 11.16 7.36
CA ASN A 64 14.97 10.38 8.45
C ASN A 64 13.45 10.41 8.42
N SER A 65 12.85 9.39 9.01
CA SER A 65 11.41 9.23 9.10
C SER A 65 11.07 8.39 10.33
N CYS A 66 9.84 8.48 10.78
CA CYS A 66 9.37 7.68 11.90
C CYS A 66 7.93 7.20 11.66
N TYR A 67 7.57 6.14 12.36
CA TYR A 67 6.19 5.68 12.44
C TYR A 67 5.92 4.97 13.76
N VAL A 68 4.66 4.84 14.09
CA VAL A 68 4.18 3.96 15.14
C VAL A 68 3.26 2.92 14.54
N SER A 69 3.26 1.74 15.16
CA SER A 69 2.33 0.68 14.81
C SER A 69 1.83 -0.03 16.07
N VAL A 70 0.62 -0.55 15.99
CA VAL A 70 0.07 -1.43 17.01
C VAL A 70 -0.56 -2.64 16.35
N ALA A 71 -0.23 -3.83 16.87
CA ALA A 71 -0.90 -5.08 16.56
C ALA A 71 -1.80 -5.45 17.74
N THR A 72 -3.00 -5.89 17.43
CA THR A 72 -4.03 -6.22 18.41
C THR A 72 -4.53 -7.64 18.22
N LEU A 73 -4.98 -8.22 19.32
CA LEU A 73 -5.77 -9.43 19.35
C LEU A 73 -7.12 -9.11 20.00
N ALA A 74 -8.19 -9.40 19.31
CA ALA A 74 -9.52 -9.42 19.92
C ALA A 74 -9.99 -10.86 20.07
N ASP A 75 -10.66 -11.17 21.19
CA ASP A 75 -10.99 -12.52 21.62
C ASP A 75 -12.39 -12.52 22.26
N ASP A 76 -13.22 -13.46 21.89
CA ASP A 76 -14.55 -13.68 22.47
C ASP A 76 -14.71 -15.03 23.16
N GLY A 77 -13.58 -15.69 23.45
CA GLY A 77 -13.48 -16.96 24.15
C GLY A 77 -13.23 -18.17 23.26
N ASP A 78 -13.91 -18.30 22.14
CA ASP A 78 -13.74 -19.42 21.19
C ASP A 78 -12.94 -19.02 19.97
N GLU A 79 -12.80 -17.73 19.70
CA GLU A 79 -12.16 -17.18 18.53
C GLU A 79 -11.31 -15.95 18.84
N ALA A 80 -10.17 -15.84 18.18
CA ALA A 80 -9.30 -14.69 18.25
C ALA A 80 -9.05 -14.11 16.85
N GLN A 81 -9.09 -12.79 16.73
CA GLN A 81 -8.81 -12.06 15.49
C GLN A 81 -7.77 -10.99 15.72
N THR A 82 -6.88 -10.83 14.76
CA THR A 82 -5.84 -9.82 14.79
C THR A 82 -6.26 -8.56 14.05
N GLY A 83 -5.76 -7.42 14.51
CA GLY A 83 -5.86 -6.15 13.83
C GLY A 83 -4.54 -5.41 13.92
N PHE A 84 -4.42 -4.37 13.13
CA PHE A 84 -3.23 -3.51 13.12
C PHE A 84 -3.61 -2.09 12.74
N GLY A 85 -2.80 -1.15 13.19
CA GLY A 85 -2.94 0.27 12.82
C GLY A 85 -1.58 0.95 12.79
N PHE A 86 -1.48 1.99 11.99
CA PHE A 86 -0.25 2.75 11.76
C PHE A 86 -0.50 4.25 11.85
N SER A 87 0.57 4.98 12.21
CA SER A 87 0.66 6.41 11.94
C SER A 87 2.10 6.75 11.56
N VAL A 88 2.28 7.44 10.45
CA VAL A 88 3.58 7.87 9.93
C VAL A 88 3.73 9.38 10.06
N GLY A 89 4.96 9.89 10.09
CA GLY A 89 5.26 11.31 10.08
C GLY A 89 6.75 11.59 9.91
N ASP A 90 7.06 12.82 9.58
CA ASP A 90 8.44 13.33 9.59
C ASP A 90 8.88 13.68 11.01
N SER A 91 7.91 13.80 11.92
CA SER A 91 8.12 14.05 13.35
C SER A 91 7.12 13.25 14.19
N PRO A 92 7.52 12.76 15.39
CA PRO A 92 6.60 12.10 16.31
C PRO A 92 5.39 12.93 16.75
N LYS A 93 5.46 14.25 16.59
CA LYS A 93 4.35 15.18 16.88
C LYS A 93 3.19 15.09 15.88
N GLU A 94 3.44 14.51 14.72
CA GLU A 94 2.47 14.36 13.65
C GLU A 94 1.64 13.07 13.77
N PHE A 95 2.01 12.19 14.70
CA PHE A 95 1.31 10.92 14.86
C PHE A 95 -0.14 11.11 15.31
N ASP A 96 -1.06 10.54 14.57
CA ASP A 96 -2.43 10.33 15.01
C ASP A 96 -2.56 8.96 15.70
N LEU A 97 -2.20 8.95 17.00
CA LEU A 97 -2.28 7.74 17.82
C LEU A 97 -3.73 7.24 17.98
N ASN A 98 -4.71 8.16 17.96
CA ASN A 98 -6.12 7.78 18.03
C ASN A 98 -6.60 7.07 16.78
N LYS A 99 -6.14 7.50 15.58
CA LYS A 99 -6.42 6.82 14.33
C LYS A 99 -5.82 5.41 14.36
N ALA A 100 -4.54 5.27 14.64
CA ALA A 100 -3.85 3.98 14.68
C ALA A 100 -4.50 2.99 15.68
N ALA A 101 -4.84 3.47 16.88
CA ALA A 101 -5.49 2.66 17.90
C ALA A 101 -6.89 2.18 17.47
N ARG A 102 -7.72 3.09 16.94
CA ARG A 102 -9.06 2.75 16.45
C ARG A 102 -9.01 1.78 15.28
N GLU A 103 -8.15 1.99 14.30
CA GLU A 103 -8.02 1.10 13.15
C GLU A 103 -7.63 -0.32 13.59
N ALA A 104 -6.67 -0.44 14.50
CA ALA A 104 -6.25 -1.74 15.00
C ALA A 104 -7.38 -2.45 15.76
N ALA A 105 -8.09 -1.74 16.63
CA ALA A 105 -9.23 -2.28 17.37
C ALA A 105 -10.39 -2.68 16.44
N ASP A 106 -10.74 -1.81 15.50
CA ASP A 106 -11.82 -2.04 14.54
C ASP A 106 -11.54 -3.24 13.64
N ARG A 107 -10.32 -3.39 13.12
CA ARG A 107 -9.92 -4.53 12.28
C ARG A 107 -10.07 -5.85 13.03
N ALA A 108 -9.60 -5.92 14.28
CA ALA A 108 -9.71 -7.12 15.10
C ALA A 108 -11.18 -7.43 15.48
N THR A 109 -11.92 -6.44 15.97
CA THR A 109 -13.27 -6.66 16.51
C THR A 109 -14.33 -6.89 15.44
N ARG A 110 -14.22 -6.26 14.26
CA ARG A 110 -15.16 -6.48 13.15
C ARG A 110 -15.11 -7.89 12.60
N LEU A 111 -13.98 -8.58 12.72
CA LEU A 111 -13.81 -9.95 12.26
C LEU A 111 -14.21 -10.99 13.32
N LEU A 112 -14.33 -10.63 14.61
CA LEU A 112 -14.72 -11.55 15.69
C LEU A 112 -16.09 -12.20 15.50
N GLY A 113 -17.05 -11.48 14.94
CA GLY A 113 -18.40 -12.03 14.70
C GLY A 113 -18.49 -12.97 13.50
N ALA A 114 -17.38 -13.18 12.77
CA ALA A 114 -17.36 -13.98 11.55
C ALA A 114 -17.37 -15.49 11.82
N ALA A 115 -16.69 -15.94 12.88
CA ALA A 115 -16.49 -17.35 13.15
C ALA A 115 -17.76 -18.07 13.61
N THR A 116 -18.50 -17.48 14.51
CA THR A 116 -19.73 -18.05 15.04
C THR A 116 -20.83 -18.21 14.00
N ARG A 117 -20.77 -17.46 12.91
CA ARG A 117 -21.74 -17.57 11.79
C ARG A 117 -21.25 -18.47 10.66
N LEU A 118 -19.92 -18.62 10.47
CA LEU A 118 -19.35 -19.47 9.41
C LEU A 118 -19.18 -20.93 9.84
N LEU A 119 -19.10 -21.26 11.11
CA LEU A 119 -19.13 -22.65 11.62
C LEU A 119 -20.44 -23.39 11.30
N GLY A 120 -21.50 -22.67 10.95
CA GLY A 120 -22.77 -23.23 10.45
C GLY A 120 -23.14 -22.82 9.04
N ALA A 121 -22.36 -21.97 8.38
CA ALA A 121 -22.66 -21.50 7.04
C ALA A 121 -21.92 -22.34 5.99
N THR A 122 -22.64 -22.79 4.98
CA THR A 122 -22.05 -23.29 3.74
C THR A 122 -21.10 -22.24 3.17
N LYS A 123 -19.91 -22.69 2.74
CA LYS A 123 -18.94 -21.86 1.99
C LYS A 123 -19.68 -21.01 0.96
N PRO A 124 -19.39 -19.69 0.84
CA PRO A 124 -20.05 -18.90 -0.17
C PRO A 124 -19.81 -19.52 -1.54
N ALA A 125 -20.90 -19.69 -2.32
CA ALA A 125 -20.79 -20.17 -3.69
C ALA A 125 -19.89 -19.22 -4.49
N SER A 126 -19.09 -19.77 -5.40
CA SER A 126 -18.28 -18.96 -6.30
C SER A 126 -19.17 -18.01 -7.10
N LYS A 127 -18.90 -16.71 -7.00
CA LYS A 127 -19.63 -15.66 -7.72
C LYS A 127 -18.74 -14.50 -8.07
N SER A 128 -19.07 -13.77 -9.14
CA SER A 128 -18.51 -12.46 -9.41
C SER A 128 -19.11 -11.43 -8.45
N VAL A 129 -18.28 -10.59 -7.85
CA VAL A 129 -18.68 -9.56 -6.88
C VAL A 129 -17.96 -8.25 -7.17
N THR A 130 -18.55 -7.15 -6.71
CA THR A 130 -17.85 -5.88 -6.56
C THR A 130 -17.09 -5.88 -5.23
N ILE A 131 -15.81 -5.54 -5.25
CA ILE A 131 -14.99 -5.40 -4.07
C ILE A 131 -14.63 -3.93 -3.83
N VAL A 132 -14.55 -3.56 -2.57
CA VAL A 132 -13.91 -2.32 -2.12
C VAL A 132 -12.63 -2.74 -1.40
N LEU A 133 -11.48 -2.39 -1.94
CA LEU A 133 -10.23 -2.54 -1.21
C LEU A 133 -10.10 -1.40 -0.21
N ASP A 134 -9.83 -1.69 1.05
CA ASP A 134 -9.50 -0.64 2.00
C ASP A 134 -8.14 -0.01 1.69
N PRO A 135 -7.78 1.15 2.28
CA PRO A 135 -6.52 1.82 1.95
C PRO A 135 -5.28 0.94 2.10
N TYR A 136 -5.20 0.13 3.16
CA TYR A 136 -4.06 -0.76 3.37
C TYR A 136 -3.95 -1.83 2.27
N VAL A 137 -5.06 -2.45 1.89
CA VAL A 137 -5.08 -3.47 0.83
C VAL A 137 -4.77 -2.84 -0.54
N THR A 138 -5.27 -1.63 -0.79
CA THR A 138 -4.96 -0.88 -2.01
C THR A 138 -3.47 -0.56 -2.12
N SER A 139 -2.81 -0.17 -1.01
CA SER A 139 -1.37 0.08 -1.04
C SER A 139 -0.56 -1.16 -1.44
N GLN A 140 -0.97 -2.35 -0.98
CA GLN A 140 -0.36 -3.62 -1.37
C GLN A 140 -0.62 -3.93 -2.85
N PHE A 141 -1.86 -3.76 -3.31
CA PHE A 141 -2.24 -3.96 -4.71
C PHE A 141 -1.44 -3.04 -5.65
N VAL A 142 -1.33 -1.76 -5.32
CA VAL A 142 -0.54 -0.79 -6.10
C VAL A 142 0.94 -1.12 -6.08
N SER A 143 1.47 -1.59 -4.94
CA SER A 143 2.88 -1.98 -4.82
C SER A 143 3.28 -3.09 -5.80
N ILE A 144 2.37 -4.00 -6.13
CA ILE A 144 2.61 -5.07 -7.12
C ILE A 144 2.88 -4.47 -8.51
N LEU A 145 2.21 -3.37 -8.87
CA LEU A 145 2.36 -2.73 -10.17
C LEU A 145 3.78 -2.18 -10.40
N SER A 146 4.55 -1.93 -9.33
CA SER A 146 5.96 -1.54 -9.44
C SER A 146 6.78 -2.53 -10.27
N SER A 147 6.50 -3.83 -10.16
CA SER A 147 7.17 -4.86 -10.97
C SER A 147 6.79 -4.77 -12.45
N ALA A 148 5.52 -4.52 -12.75
CA ALA A 148 5.01 -4.38 -14.11
C ALA A 148 5.53 -3.11 -14.80
N LEU A 149 5.76 -2.05 -14.03
CA LEU A 149 6.23 -0.74 -14.49
C LEU A 149 7.76 -0.60 -14.49
N ASN A 150 8.47 -1.64 -14.09
CA ASN A 150 9.93 -1.68 -13.99
C ASN A 150 10.59 -1.83 -15.38
N GLY A 151 11.40 -0.85 -15.75
CA GLY A 151 12.07 -0.81 -17.05
C GLY A 151 13.12 -1.91 -17.26
N GLU A 152 13.68 -2.49 -16.21
CA GLU A 152 14.56 -3.65 -16.33
C GLU A 152 13.77 -4.93 -16.62
N ASN A 153 12.60 -5.12 -15.98
CA ASN A 153 11.68 -6.19 -16.32
C ASN A 153 11.17 -6.05 -17.75
N LEU A 154 10.87 -4.83 -18.19
CA LEU A 154 10.51 -4.54 -19.58
C LEU A 154 11.64 -4.97 -20.54
N ALA A 155 12.89 -4.58 -20.27
CA ALA A 155 14.04 -4.93 -21.09
C ALA A 155 14.32 -6.45 -21.16
N LYS A 156 13.89 -7.19 -20.13
CA LYS A 156 13.98 -8.66 -20.06
C LYS A 156 12.74 -9.37 -20.64
N GLY A 157 11.74 -8.63 -21.14
CA GLY A 157 10.49 -9.17 -21.64
C GLY A 157 9.55 -9.73 -20.56
N ARG A 158 9.70 -9.28 -19.29
CA ARG A 158 8.99 -9.78 -18.11
C ARG A 158 7.98 -8.77 -17.53
N SER A 159 7.66 -7.70 -18.29
CA SER A 159 6.64 -6.74 -17.87
C SER A 159 5.26 -7.16 -18.34
N LEU A 160 4.28 -7.09 -17.45
CA LEU A 160 2.85 -7.23 -17.74
C LEU A 160 2.37 -6.25 -18.83
N PHE A 161 2.98 -5.06 -18.88
CA PHE A 161 2.63 -3.99 -19.81
C PHE A 161 3.58 -3.90 -21.03
N ARG A 162 4.30 -4.97 -21.31
CA ARG A 162 5.14 -5.03 -22.51
C ARG A 162 4.30 -4.66 -23.75
N ASP A 163 4.87 -3.82 -24.60
CA ASP A 163 4.26 -3.35 -25.85
C ASP A 163 2.95 -2.55 -25.71
N ARG A 164 2.60 -2.12 -24.45
CA ARG A 164 1.36 -1.39 -24.15
C ARG A 164 1.57 0.12 -23.91
N LEU A 165 2.77 0.67 -24.17
CA LEU A 165 3.02 2.10 -23.98
C LEU A 165 2.07 2.95 -24.85
N ASN A 166 1.44 3.94 -24.24
CA ASN A 166 0.39 4.79 -24.80
C ASN A 166 -0.94 4.08 -25.07
N GLU A 167 -1.14 2.88 -24.54
CA GLU A 167 -2.41 2.18 -24.59
C GLU A 167 -3.17 2.28 -23.27
N GLN A 168 -4.47 2.05 -23.34
CA GLN A 168 -5.34 1.93 -22.16
C GLN A 168 -5.01 0.63 -21.42
N VAL A 169 -4.60 0.74 -20.17
CA VAL A 169 -4.25 -0.41 -19.29
C VAL A 169 -5.09 -0.43 -18.01
N ALA A 170 -5.81 0.66 -17.73
CA ALA A 170 -6.70 0.80 -16.58
C ALA A 170 -7.94 1.62 -16.96
N ASP A 171 -8.94 1.67 -16.07
CA ASP A 171 -10.09 2.58 -16.23
C ASP A 171 -9.62 4.04 -16.30
N PRO A 172 -10.29 4.91 -17.08
CA PRO A 172 -9.91 6.33 -17.19
C PRO A 172 -9.89 7.13 -15.88
N ARG A 173 -10.53 6.66 -14.82
CA ARG A 173 -10.45 7.28 -13.48
C ARG A 173 -9.11 7.05 -12.80
N PHE A 174 -8.36 6.03 -13.23
CA PHE A 174 -7.13 5.63 -12.57
C PHE A 174 -5.93 6.40 -13.11
N THR A 175 -5.31 7.19 -12.26
CA THR A 175 -4.02 7.86 -12.52
C THR A 175 -3.03 7.45 -11.45
N LEU A 176 -1.89 6.88 -11.87
CA LEU A 176 -0.82 6.42 -10.99
C LEU A 176 0.45 7.24 -11.23
N VAL A 177 0.98 7.78 -10.16
CA VAL A 177 2.21 8.60 -10.16
C VAL A 177 3.23 7.94 -9.24
N ASP A 178 4.50 7.99 -9.60
CA ASP A 178 5.62 7.77 -8.68
C ASP A 178 6.25 9.14 -8.37
N ASP A 179 6.08 9.60 -7.13
CA ASP A 179 6.56 10.92 -6.72
C ASP A 179 7.39 10.86 -5.43
N PRO A 180 8.66 10.48 -5.53
CA PRO A 180 9.55 10.46 -4.39
C PRO A 180 9.90 11.87 -3.88
N THR A 181 9.49 12.93 -4.57
CA THR A 181 9.71 14.31 -4.13
C THR A 181 8.57 14.85 -3.25
N ASN A 182 7.49 14.07 -3.07
CA ASN A 182 6.41 14.42 -2.15
C ASN A 182 6.86 14.18 -0.70
N PRO A 183 6.92 15.22 0.15
CA PRO A 183 7.39 15.11 1.53
C PRO A 183 6.49 14.22 2.41
N LEU A 184 5.23 14.01 2.04
CA LEU A 184 4.32 13.14 2.79
C LEU A 184 4.61 11.65 2.57
N ALA A 185 5.41 11.29 1.56
CA ALA A 185 5.75 9.89 1.32
C ALA A 185 6.83 9.43 2.29
N TYR A 186 6.58 8.33 3.00
CA TYR A 186 7.54 7.73 3.94
C TYR A 186 8.91 7.44 3.30
N THR A 187 8.93 7.21 1.99
CA THR A 187 10.13 6.90 1.19
C THR A 187 10.62 8.08 0.35
N ALA A 188 10.25 9.30 0.72
CA ALA A 188 10.64 10.50 0.00
C ALA A 188 12.17 10.68 -0.07
N THR A 189 12.67 11.16 -1.21
CA THR A 189 14.10 11.37 -1.44
C THR A 189 14.37 12.37 -2.56
N ASP A 190 15.50 13.08 -2.49
CA ASP A 190 15.99 14.01 -3.52
C ASP A 190 16.70 13.31 -4.67
N ILE A 191 17.36 12.19 -4.37
CA ILE A 191 18.22 11.47 -5.32
C ILE A 191 17.90 9.99 -5.32
N ASP A 192 18.07 9.38 -6.47
CA ASP A 192 17.95 7.94 -6.63
C ASP A 192 19.25 7.18 -6.24
N GLY A 193 19.24 5.87 -6.33
CA GLY A 193 20.38 5.02 -6.01
C GLY A 193 21.62 5.19 -6.92
N GLU A 194 21.53 5.97 -7.98
CA GLU A 194 22.66 6.37 -8.85
C GLU A 194 23.13 7.81 -8.62
N GLY A 195 22.50 8.53 -7.67
CA GLY A 195 22.76 9.95 -7.42
C GLY A 195 22.12 10.87 -8.46
N LEU A 196 21.17 10.39 -9.22
CA LEU A 196 20.38 11.23 -10.13
C LEU A 196 19.20 11.83 -9.39
N ALA A 197 18.80 13.04 -9.77
CA ALA A 197 17.66 13.71 -9.16
C ALA A 197 16.41 12.83 -9.25
N ALA A 198 15.82 12.54 -8.13
CA ALA A 198 14.48 11.96 -8.02
C ALA A 198 13.44 12.95 -8.59
N ARG A 199 12.38 12.45 -9.16
CA ARG A 199 11.37 13.30 -9.79
C ARG A 199 10.01 12.64 -9.86
N ARG A 200 8.99 13.47 -9.95
CA ARG A 200 7.62 13.03 -10.18
C ARG A 200 7.48 12.42 -11.59
N ASN A 201 7.04 11.18 -11.66
CA ASN A 201 6.81 10.43 -12.90
C ASN A 201 5.34 10.02 -12.98
N ILE A 202 4.60 10.50 -13.96
CA ILE A 202 3.25 10.00 -14.26
C ILE A 202 3.43 8.68 -15.00
N LEU A 203 2.99 7.57 -14.40
CA LEU A 203 3.15 6.22 -14.93
C LEU A 203 1.93 5.81 -15.74
N ILE A 204 0.74 5.99 -15.18
CA ILE A 204 -0.54 5.80 -15.86
C ILE A 204 -1.34 7.10 -15.70
N GLU A 205 -1.86 7.65 -16.77
CA GLU A 205 -2.66 8.88 -16.77
C GLU A 205 -4.00 8.61 -17.40
N ASN A 206 -5.07 8.81 -16.65
CA ASN A 206 -6.44 8.54 -17.08
C ASN A 206 -6.57 7.14 -17.74
N GLY A 207 -5.99 6.13 -17.09
CA GLY A 207 -5.97 4.75 -17.54
C GLY A 207 -4.94 4.42 -18.62
N VAL A 208 -4.29 5.40 -19.23
CA VAL A 208 -3.32 5.21 -20.32
C VAL A 208 -1.90 5.09 -19.77
N LEU A 209 -1.19 4.03 -20.12
CA LEU A 209 0.22 3.84 -19.75
C LEU A 209 1.11 4.89 -20.44
N LYS A 210 1.77 5.73 -19.65
CA LYS A 210 2.62 6.82 -20.16
C LYS A 210 4.11 6.55 -20.05
N LYS A 211 4.50 5.75 -19.03
CA LYS A 211 5.92 5.65 -18.71
C LYS A 211 6.24 4.36 -17.93
N PHE A 212 7.41 3.82 -18.15
CA PHE A 212 8.08 2.90 -17.24
C PHE A 212 9.15 3.63 -16.45
N VAL A 213 9.47 3.14 -15.26
CA VAL A 213 10.57 3.67 -14.46
C VAL A 213 11.90 3.03 -14.86
N HIS A 214 12.96 3.82 -14.92
CA HIS A 214 14.28 3.40 -15.41
C HIS A 214 15.43 3.89 -14.53
N SER A 215 16.40 3.02 -14.29
CA SER A 215 17.79 3.41 -13.96
C SER A 215 18.56 3.77 -15.24
N SER A 216 19.78 4.26 -15.11
CA SER A 216 20.66 4.52 -16.27
C SER A 216 20.93 3.25 -17.09
N TYR A 217 21.04 2.08 -16.45
CA TYR A 217 21.26 0.80 -17.13
C TYR A 217 20.05 0.40 -17.98
N SER A 218 18.87 0.31 -17.38
CA SER A 218 17.66 -0.08 -18.10
C SER A 218 17.25 0.94 -19.16
N ALA A 219 17.49 2.23 -18.91
CA ALA A 219 17.26 3.29 -19.87
C ALA A 219 18.11 3.13 -21.15
N ARG A 220 19.41 2.85 -21.00
CA ARG A 220 20.30 2.57 -22.15
C ARG A 220 19.81 1.35 -22.93
N ARG A 221 19.40 0.28 -22.24
CA ARG A 221 18.88 -0.92 -22.91
C ARG A 221 17.61 -0.68 -23.71
N MET A 222 16.78 0.23 -23.24
CA MET A 222 15.49 0.58 -23.86
C MET A 222 15.56 1.82 -24.74
N ASN A 223 16.77 2.35 -25.02
CA ASN A 223 17.01 3.56 -25.79
C ASN A 223 16.18 4.77 -25.30
N THR A 224 16.14 4.96 -23.99
CA THR A 224 15.42 6.05 -23.32
C THR A 224 16.31 6.73 -22.27
N LYS A 225 15.74 7.61 -21.45
CA LYS A 225 16.43 8.31 -20.37
C LYS A 225 16.06 7.73 -19.01
N SER A 226 17.01 7.81 -18.06
CA SER A 226 16.71 7.50 -16.66
C SER A 226 15.58 8.38 -16.14
N THR A 227 14.70 7.80 -15.34
CA THR A 227 13.59 8.49 -14.68
C THR A 227 13.90 8.91 -13.26
N GLY A 228 15.14 8.68 -12.75
CA GLY A 228 15.50 8.92 -11.37
C GLY A 228 14.91 7.86 -10.44
N ASN A 229 14.92 6.61 -10.88
CA ASN A 229 14.29 5.48 -10.18
C ASN A 229 15.25 4.32 -9.93
N ALA A 230 16.54 4.60 -9.85
CA ALA A 230 17.49 3.60 -9.42
C ALA A 230 17.28 3.30 -7.92
N THR A 231 17.31 2.02 -7.56
CA THR A 231 17.20 1.57 -6.17
C THR A 231 18.45 0.82 -5.76
N ARG A 232 18.85 0.89 -4.48
CA ARG A 232 19.95 0.10 -3.94
C ARG A 232 19.50 -0.62 -2.66
N GLY A 233 19.82 -1.89 -2.54
CA GLY A 233 19.67 -2.67 -1.31
C GLY A 233 20.84 -2.51 -0.35
N GLY A 234 21.74 -1.54 -0.57
CA GLY A 234 22.92 -1.26 0.21
C GLY A 234 24.10 -0.83 -0.66
N PHE A 235 25.21 -0.42 -0.04
CA PHE A 235 26.39 0.15 -0.75
C PHE A 235 27.15 -0.89 -1.61
N MET A 236 27.08 -2.18 -1.27
CA MET A 236 27.75 -3.25 -2.01
C MET A 236 27.00 -3.73 -3.24
N GLY A 237 25.68 -3.43 -3.34
CA GLY A 237 24.85 -3.86 -4.46
C GLY A 237 24.91 -2.91 -5.64
N GLY A 238 24.81 -3.44 -6.88
CA GLY A 238 24.55 -2.62 -8.05
C GLY A 238 23.15 -1.97 -7.97
N PRO A 239 22.93 -0.85 -8.69
CA PRO A 239 21.62 -0.23 -8.73
C PRO A 239 20.62 -1.09 -9.50
N GLY A 240 19.47 -1.38 -8.90
CA GLY A 240 18.28 -1.92 -9.53
C GLY A 240 17.35 -0.81 -10.06
N VAL A 241 16.10 -1.17 -10.32
CA VAL A 241 15.04 -0.25 -10.74
C VAL A 241 13.78 -0.52 -9.92
N GLY A 242 13.05 0.52 -9.52
CA GLY A 242 11.75 0.38 -8.86
C GLY A 242 11.05 1.71 -8.67
N CYS A 243 9.75 1.66 -8.45
CA CYS A 243 9.02 2.81 -7.98
C CYS A 243 9.45 3.13 -6.54
N LEU A 244 9.55 4.40 -6.23
CA LEU A 244 10.04 4.90 -4.95
C LEU A 244 8.88 5.33 -4.03
N ALA A 245 7.88 6.04 -4.58
CA ALA A 245 6.74 6.56 -3.82
C ALA A 245 5.49 6.62 -4.71
N MET A 246 4.80 5.50 -4.84
CA MET A 246 3.61 5.40 -5.69
C MET A 246 2.38 6.02 -5.04
N GLN A 247 1.65 6.80 -5.81
CA GLN A 247 0.44 7.49 -5.40
C GLN A 247 -0.64 7.33 -6.47
N VAL A 248 -1.80 6.83 -6.06
CA VAL A 248 -3.00 6.89 -6.89
C VAL A 248 -3.66 8.24 -6.68
N GLN A 249 -4.08 8.90 -7.74
CA GLN A 249 -4.81 10.16 -7.64
C GLN A 249 -6.18 9.89 -7.01
N PRO A 250 -6.55 10.59 -5.91
CA PRO A 250 -7.80 10.33 -5.21
C PRO A 250 -9.02 10.74 -6.02
N GLY A 251 -10.12 10.06 -5.75
CA GLY A 251 -11.46 10.47 -6.14
C GLY A 251 -12.03 11.56 -5.24
N ASN A 252 -13.37 11.69 -5.26
CA ASN A 252 -14.07 12.73 -4.48
C ASN A 252 -14.98 12.16 -3.39
N LYS A 253 -15.11 10.83 -3.28
CA LYS A 253 -16.01 10.15 -2.36
C LYS A 253 -15.28 9.59 -1.17
N THR A 254 -15.92 9.62 -0.02
CA THR A 254 -15.48 8.88 1.17
C THR A 254 -15.72 7.38 0.97
N GLN A 255 -15.04 6.53 1.73
CA GLN A 255 -15.29 5.08 1.72
C GLN A 255 -16.78 4.76 1.99
N ALA A 256 -17.42 5.46 2.92
CA ALA A 256 -18.83 5.28 3.22
C ALA A 256 -19.74 5.59 2.02
N GLU A 257 -19.46 6.64 1.28
CA GLU A 257 -20.18 6.98 0.04
C GLU A 257 -19.95 5.96 -1.07
N LEU A 258 -18.74 5.43 -1.19
CA LEU A 258 -18.44 4.34 -2.12
C LEU A 258 -19.25 3.07 -1.78
N ILE A 259 -19.26 2.68 -0.51
CA ILE A 259 -20.02 1.53 -0.01
C ILE A 259 -21.52 1.71 -0.24
N SER A 260 -22.06 2.92 0.02
CA SER A 260 -23.48 3.22 -0.14
C SER A 260 -24.00 3.05 -1.57
N ALA A 261 -23.11 3.07 -2.57
CA ALA A 261 -23.44 2.90 -3.98
C ALA A 261 -23.39 1.43 -4.46
N ILE A 262 -23.11 0.46 -3.57
CA ILE A 262 -22.92 -0.94 -3.92
C ILE A 262 -24.07 -1.78 -3.37
N ASP A 263 -24.83 -2.44 -4.26
CA ASP A 263 -25.94 -3.30 -3.87
C ASP A 263 -25.48 -4.64 -3.30
N ASP A 264 -24.50 -5.29 -3.94
CA ASP A 264 -23.91 -6.58 -3.52
C ASP A 264 -22.38 -6.54 -3.71
N GLY A 265 -21.63 -6.64 -2.64
CA GLY A 265 -20.18 -6.55 -2.68
C GLY A 265 -19.50 -6.98 -1.39
N VAL A 266 -18.20 -6.74 -1.33
CA VAL A 266 -17.37 -7.02 -0.14
C VAL A 266 -16.35 -5.91 0.06
N LEU A 267 -16.29 -5.35 1.27
CA LEU A 267 -15.16 -4.54 1.73
C LEU A 267 -14.03 -5.49 2.14
N ILE A 268 -12.93 -5.47 1.39
CA ILE A 268 -11.74 -6.28 1.66
C ILE A 268 -10.83 -5.50 2.62
N GLN A 269 -10.64 -6.03 3.82
CA GLN A 269 -9.83 -5.39 4.87
C GLN A 269 -8.46 -6.03 5.05
N ASP A 270 -8.32 -7.29 4.60
CA ASP A 270 -7.04 -7.98 4.62
C ASP A 270 -6.92 -8.97 3.45
N VAL A 271 -5.70 -9.18 3.00
CA VAL A 271 -5.34 -10.16 1.97
C VAL A 271 -4.12 -10.95 2.41
N SER A 272 -4.16 -12.24 2.17
CA SER A 272 -3.07 -13.16 2.50
C SER A 272 -2.52 -13.85 1.26
N GLY A 273 -1.23 -14.20 1.28
CA GLY A 273 -0.60 -14.94 0.19
C GLY A 273 -0.30 -14.11 -1.06
N MET A 274 -0.24 -12.79 -0.99
CA MET A 274 0.09 -11.92 -2.12
C MET A 274 1.42 -12.27 -2.80
N HIS A 275 2.41 -12.69 -2.01
CA HIS A 275 3.76 -13.06 -2.51
C HIS A 275 3.76 -14.36 -3.34
N SER A 276 2.78 -15.21 -3.19
CA SER A 276 2.67 -16.50 -3.88
C SER A 276 1.46 -16.58 -4.82
N GLY A 277 0.42 -15.82 -4.55
CA GLY A 277 -0.84 -15.81 -5.30
C GLY A 277 -0.90 -14.79 -6.43
N VAL A 278 0.17 -14.03 -6.66
CA VAL A 278 0.21 -13.04 -7.74
C VAL A 278 1.41 -13.27 -8.66
N ASN A 279 1.14 -13.46 -9.93
CA ASN A 279 2.16 -13.53 -10.96
C ASN A 279 2.27 -12.18 -11.69
N THR A 280 3.32 -11.43 -11.42
CA THR A 280 3.52 -10.08 -11.98
C THR A 280 3.91 -10.08 -13.46
N ILE A 281 4.10 -11.26 -14.09
CA ILE A 281 4.41 -11.40 -15.53
C ILE A 281 3.14 -11.71 -16.32
N SER A 282 2.38 -12.72 -15.90
CA SER A 282 1.10 -13.09 -16.56
C SER A 282 -0.05 -12.18 -16.11
N GLY A 283 0.03 -11.65 -14.91
CA GLY A 283 -1.02 -10.86 -14.29
C GLY A 283 -2.01 -11.69 -13.46
N ASP A 284 -1.82 -12.99 -13.34
CA ASP A 284 -2.71 -13.84 -12.54
C ASP A 284 -2.71 -13.36 -11.09
N PHE A 285 -3.91 -13.21 -10.53
CA PHE A 285 -4.15 -12.74 -9.17
C PHE A 285 -5.11 -13.69 -8.47
N SER A 286 -4.67 -14.33 -7.40
CA SER A 286 -5.48 -15.20 -6.56
C SER A 286 -4.95 -15.16 -5.14
N THR A 287 -5.68 -14.53 -4.23
CA THR A 287 -5.24 -14.32 -2.83
C THR A 287 -6.33 -14.71 -1.86
N GLY A 288 -5.95 -15.20 -0.70
CA GLY A 288 -6.86 -15.29 0.43
C GLY A 288 -7.30 -13.89 0.87
N ALA A 289 -8.51 -13.77 1.37
CA ALA A 289 -9.06 -12.49 1.81
C ALA A 289 -9.95 -12.63 3.04
N SER A 290 -10.06 -11.53 3.77
CA SER A 290 -11.03 -11.30 4.83
C SER A 290 -11.68 -9.93 4.66
N GLY A 291 -12.95 -9.81 5.03
CA GLY A 291 -13.66 -8.56 4.82
C GLY A 291 -15.09 -8.58 5.34
N ILE A 292 -15.87 -7.60 4.91
CA ILE A 292 -17.25 -7.39 5.36
C ILE A 292 -18.16 -7.37 4.14
N VAL A 293 -19.22 -8.15 4.18
CA VAL A 293 -20.25 -8.17 3.11
C VAL A 293 -20.90 -6.79 3.03
N ILE A 294 -21.13 -6.33 1.80
CA ILE A 294 -21.93 -5.14 1.51
C ILE A 294 -23.26 -5.60 0.92
N LYS A 295 -24.37 -5.13 1.49
CA LYS A 295 -25.72 -5.37 0.99
C LYS A 295 -26.52 -4.07 1.01
N ASN A 296 -27.10 -3.70 -0.14
CA ASN A 296 -27.92 -2.51 -0.31
C ASN A 296 -27.22 -1.25 0.30
N GLY A 297 -25.94 -1.07 -0.02
CA GLY A 297 -25.18 0.08 0.45
C GLY A 297 -24.77 0.06 1.93
N THR A 298 -24.93 -1.08 2.62
CA THR A 298 -24.68 -1.18 4.07
C THR A 298 -23.73 -2.32 4.37
N LEU A 299 -22.81 -2.10 5.32
CA LEU A 299 -21.92 -3.16 5.82
C LEU A 299 -22.72 -4.15 6.66
N GLY A 300 -22.56 -5.44 6.32
CA GLY A 300 -23.24 -6.56 6.92
C GLY A 300 -22.33 -7.44 7.76
N ALA A 301 -22.46 -8.77 7.59
CA ALA A 301 -21.66 -9.73 8.31
C ALA A 301 -20.21 -9.76 7.82
N PRO A 302 -19.23 -9.92 8.72
CA PRO A 302 -17.87 -10.19 8.34
C PRO A 302 -17.74 -11.60 7.72
N ILE A 303 -16.83 -11.73 6.77
CA ILE A 303 -16.48 -13.01 6.12
C ILE A 303 -14.95 -13.14 6.06
N ARG A 304 -14.46 -14.37 6.14
CA ARG A 304 -13.03 -14.70 6.07
C ARG A 304 -12.79 -16.02 5.37
N GLU A 305 -11.52 -16.34 5.15
CA GLU A 305 -11.11 -17.61 4.52
C GLU A 305 -11.78 -17.85 3.17
N PHE A 306 -11.89 -16.80 2.38
CA PHE A 306 -12.30 -16.88 0.99
C PHE A 306 -11.19 -16.42 0.07
N THR A 307 -11.28 -16.81 -1.19
CA THR A 307 -10.33 -16.40 -2.22
C THR A 307 -10.95 -15.35 -3.10
N ILE A 308 -10.19 -14.29 -3.41
CA ILE A 308 -10.49 -13.37 -4.50
C ILE A 308 -9.53 -13.65 -5.65
N ALA A 309 -10.06 -13.79 -6.86
CA ALA A 309 -9.30 -14.14 -8.05
C ALA A 309 -9.70 -13.31 -9.26
N SER A 310 -8.71 -12.92 -10.06
CA SER A 310 -8.86 -12.19 -11.31
C SER A 310 -7.54 -12.19 -12.07
N THR A 311 -7.35 -11.22 -12.95
CA THR A 311 -6.04 -10.80 -13.44
C THR A 311 -5.83 -9.33 -13.15
N LEU A 312 -4.58 -8.90 -12.94
CA LEU A 312 -4.24 -7.49 -12.69
C LEU A 312 -4.78 -6.59 -13.80
N GLN A 313 -4.75 -7.05 -15.06
CA GLN A 313 -5.28 -6.33 -16.23
C GLN A 313 -6.80 -6.10 -16.11
N LYS A 314 -7.55 -7.14 -15.76
CA LYS A 314 -9.01 -7.03 -15.58
C LYS A 314 -9.33 -6.15 -14.39
N MET A 315 -8.63 -6.33 -13.28
CA MET A 315 -8.86 -5.52 -12.09
C MET A 315 -8.64 -4.03 -12.36
N LEU A 316 -7.58 -3.67 -13.06
CA LEU A 316 -7.32 -2.28 -13.45
C LEU A 316 -8.36 -1.70 -14.41
N LEU A 317 -8.83 -2.49 -15.38
CA LEU A 317 -9.87 -2.05 -16.34
C LEU A 317 -11.26 -1.97 -15.70
N ASN A 318 -11.50 -2.75 -14.65
CA ASN A 318 -12.78 -2.83 -13.95
C ASN A 318 -12.83 -1.94 -12.70
N ILE A 319 -11.92 -0.99 -12.56
CA ILE A 319 -12.02 0.05 -11.52
C ILE A 319 -13.28 0.89 -11.82
N VAL A 320 -14.17 1.00 -10.85
CA VAL A 320 -15.43 1.75 -10.99
C VAL A 320 -15.44 3.05 -10.20
N ASP A 321 -14.66 3.14 -9.13
CA ASP A 321 -14.55 4.38 -8.34
C ASP A 321 -13.32 4.38 -7.43
N LEU A 322 -12.95 5.57 -6.91
CA LEU A 322 -11.84 5.78 -6.01
C LEU A 322 -12.25 6.68 -4.84
N GLY A 323 -11.73 6.39 -3.66
CA GLY A 323 -11.93 7.19 -2.47
C GLY A 323 -11.07 8.45 -2.42
N ASN A 324 -11.43 9.37 -1.53
CA ASN A 324 -10.63 10.54 -1.16
C ASN A 324 -9.84 10.33 0.16
N ASP A 325 -9.95 9.16 0.73
CA ASP A 325 -9.39 8.72 2.01
C ASP A 325 -7.93 8.27 1.88
N ILE A 326 -7.07 9.19 1.41
CA ILE A 326 -5.63 8.89 1.30
C ILE A 326 -5.07 8.53 2.67
N ASP A 327 -4.40 7.37 2.72
CA ASP A 327 -3.69 6.89 3.88
C ASP A 327 -2.19 6.72 3.58
N TRP A 328 -1.38 7.53 4.26
CA TRP A 328 0.07 7.44 4.20
C TRP A 328 0.53 6.33 5.15
N LEU A 329 1.18 5.32 4.59
CA LEU A 329 1.64 4.13 5.28
C LEU A 329 3.17 4.07 5.26
N PRO A 330 3.82 3.31 6.16
CA PRO A 330 5.28 3.11 6.11
C PRO A 330 5.68 2.18 4.95
N MET A 331 5.20 2.50 3.75
CA MET A 331 5.32 1.72 2.51
C MET A 331 5.68 2.62 1.32
N ARG A 332 6.02 1.99 0.19
CA ARG A 332 6.30 2.70 -1.08
C ARG A 332 5.06 3.06 -1.88
N ALA A 333 3.89 2.71 -1.42
CA ALA A 333 2.63 3.06 -2.05
C ALA A 333 1.65 3.59 -1.02
N VAL A 334 0.98 4.67 -1.34
CA VAL A 334 -0.11 5.22 -0.54
C VAL A 334 -1.37 4.39 -0.74
N GLY A 335 -2.18 4.29 0.29
CA GLY A 335 -3.50 3.67 0.24
C GLY A 335 -4.64 4.66 0.04
N LEU A 336 -5.72 4.19 -0.52
CA LEU A 336 -7.04 4.83 -0.55
C LEU A 336 -8.10 3.75 -0.84
N SER A 337 -9.36 4.02 -0.59
CA SER A 337 -10.44 3.09 -0.97
C SER A 337 -10.53 2.96 -2.48
N LEU A 338 -10.51 1.70 -2.99
CA LEU A 338 -10.56 1.41 -4.42
C LEU A 338 -11.69 0.41 -4.71
N VAL A 339 -12.62 0.78 -5.58
CA VAL A 339 -13.74 -0.07 -5.98
C VAL A 339 -13.45 -0.76 -7.30
N ILE A 340 -13.54 -2.08 -7.31
CA ILE A 340 -13.29 -2.92 -8.48
C ILE A 340 -14.48 -3.86 -8.68
N SER A 341 -15.08 -3.86 -9.86
CA SER A 341 -16.16 -4.78 -10.22
C SER A 341 -15.62 -6.08 -10.84
N ASP A 342 -16.49 -7.08 -10.93
CA ASP A 342 -16.25 -8.35 -11.64
C ASP A 342 -15.01 -9.11 -11.15
N VAL A 343 -14.86 -9.22 -9.84
CA VAL A 343 -13.84 -10.03 -9.19
C VAL A 343 -14.47 -11.36 -8.75
N MET A 344 -13.85 -12.47 -9.11
CA MET A 344 -14.32 -13.79 -8.67
C MET A 344 -14.04 -13.98 -7.19
N MET A 345 -15.06 -14.29 -6.42
CA MET A 345 -14.98 -14.71 -5.03
C MET A 345 -15.31 -16.19 -4.93
N SER A 346 -14.49 -16.96 -4.25
CA SER A 346 -14.71 -18.38 -3.97
C SER A 346 -14.51 -18.65 -2.49
N GLY A 347 -15.45 -19.39 -1.87
CA GLY A 347 -15.24 -19.96 -0.56
C GLY A 347 -14.27 -21.14 -0.64
N SER A 348 -13.30 -21.23 0.28
CA SER A 348 -12.36 -22.36 0.38
C SER A 348 -12.95 -23.53 1.14
#